data_7a62c429df575a4c6b318c47344f7e0d
#
_entry.id   7a62c429df575a4c6b318c47344f7e0d
#
_cell.length_a   1.000
_cell.length_b   1.000
_cell.length_c   1.000
_cell.angle_alpha   90.00
_cell.angle_beta   90.00
_cell.angle_gamma   90.00
#
_symmetry.space_group_name_H-M   'P 1'
#
loop_
_entity.id
_entity.type
_entity.pdbx_description
1 polymer ?
#
loop_
_entity_poly.entity_id
_entity_poly.type
_entity_poly.pdbx_seq_one_letter_code
_entity_poly.pdbx_strand_id
1 'polypeptide(L)'
;MPDDTLISMASGVSEDWYAISFITYVEPRDEFYALATFLANSMFELFQARIHWGKWFPQTSDHVNQLYPKIDTFRDVCSRYDPNGVFRNSFVEDKLGF
;
A
#
# COMPACT_ATOMS: atom_id res chain seq x y z
N MET A 1 -20.23 -6.80 -0.42
CA MET A 1 -19.89 -7.36 0.90
C MET A 1 -18.95 -6.35 1.56
N PRO A 2 -19.20 -5.88 2.79
CA PRO A 2 -18.26 -4.98 3.45
C PRO A 2 -16.92 -5.67 3.64
N ASP A 3 -15.84 -4.98 3.34
CA ASP A 3 -14.48 -5.47 3.58
C ASP A 3 -14.10 -5.13 5.02
N ASP A 4 -14.04 -6.14 5.88
CA ASP A 4 -13.68 -6.04 7.29
C ASP A 4 -12.19 -6.31 7.56
N THR A 5 -11.41 -6.55 6.51
CA THR A 5 -9.95 -6.71 6.64
C THR A 5 -9.28 -5.41 7.05
N LEU A 6 -8.10 -5.52 7.69
CA LEU A 6 -7.43 -4.35 8.25
C LEU A 6 -6.70 -3.50 7.19
N ILE A 7 -6.09 -4.15 6.20
CA ILE A 7 -5.21 -3.52 5.22
C ILE A 7 -5.46 -3.94 3.78
N SER A 8 -6.62 -4.49 3.45
CA SER A 8 -6.99 -4.70 2.05
C SER A 8 -7.08 -3.36 1.32
N MET A 9 -6.83 -3.35 0.03
CA MET A 9 -6.88 -2.13 -0.78
C MET A 9 -8.25 -1.44 -0.73
N ALA A 10 -9.32 -2.17 -0.45
CA ALA A 10 -10.69 -1.66 -0.32
C ALA A 10 -11.17 -1.55 1.14
N SER A 11 -10.28 -1.74 2.13
CA SER A 11 -10.67 -1.76 3.54
C SER A 11 -10.97 -0.38 4.13
N GLY A 12 -11.82 -0.33 5.12
CA GLY A 12 -11.96 0.78 6.06
C GLY A 12 -12.88 1.91 5.67
N VAL A 13 -13.50 1.87 4.47
CA VAL A 13 -14.47 2.88 4.03
C VAL A 13 -15.67 2.21 3.33
N SER A 14 -16.83 2.85 3.45
CA SER A 14 -18.08 2.36 2.84
C SER A 14 -18.33 3.01 1.48
N GLU A 15 -17.35 2.95 0.60
CA GLU A 15 -17.37 3.54 -0.73
C GLU A 15 -17.05 2.50 -1.80
N ASP A 16 -17.47 2.76 -3.03
CA ASP A 16 -17.10 1.92 -4.17
C ASP A 16 -15.64 2.13 -4.55
N TRP A 17 -14.93 1.04 -4.79
CA TRP A 17 -13.53 1.06 -5.21
C TRP A 17 -13.39 0.64 -6.66
N TYR A 18 -12.53 1.37 -7.36
CA TYR A 18 -12.20 1.11 -8.76
C TYR A 18 -10.72 0.78 -8.88
N ALA A 19 -10.38 -0.28 -9.58
CA ALA A 19 -9.00 -0.66 -9.85
C ALA A 19 -8.57 -0.12 -11.22
N ILE A 20 -7.46 0.62 -11.24
CA ILE A 20 -6.83 1.13 -12.47
C ILE A 20 -5.46 0.48 -12.58
N SER A 21 -5.18 -0.17 -13.73
CA SER A 21 -3.89 -0.79 -13.99
C SER A 21 -3.12 -0.03 -15.07
N PHE A 22 -1.87 0.27 -14.78
CA PHE A 22 -0.92 0.81 -15.75
C PHE A 22 0.05 -0.30 -16.15
N ILE A 23 0.11 -0.59 -17.43
CA ILE A 23 0.90 -1.70 -17.97
C ILE A 23 1.80 -1.15 -19.09
N THR A 24 3.06 -1.58 -19.11
CA THR A 24 4.00 -1.25 -20.17
C THR A 24 4.86 -2.46 -20.53
N TYR A 25 5.67 -2.31 -21.55
CA TYR A 25 6.71 -3.27 -21.90
C TYR A 25 7.84 -3.26 -20.85
N VAL A 26 8.65 -4.31 -20.84
CA VAL A 26 9.75 -4.48 -19.86
C VAL A 26 10.79 -3.37 -19.98
N GLU A 27 11.00 -2.85 -21.18
CA GLU A 27 11.94 -1.76 -21.48
C GLU A 27 11.25 -0.64 -22.30
N PRO A 28 11.57 0.64 -22.09
CA PRO A 28 12.50 1.16 -21.08
C PRO A 28 11.84 1.23 -19.68
N ARG A 29 12.47 0.59 -18.70
CA ARG A 29 11.91 0.44 -17.35
C ARG A 29 11.95 1.76 -16.55
N ASP A 30 13.02 2.52 -16.67
CA ASP A 30 13.21 3.76 -15.90
C ASP A 30 12.16 4.83 -16.24
N GLU A 31 11.81 4.96 -17.52
CA GLU A 31 10.76 5.89 -17.96
C GLU A 31 9.39 5.49 -17.38
N PHE A 32 9.11 4.21 -17.34
CA PHE A 32 7.88 3.72 -16.73
C PHE A 32 7.84 4.00 -15.23
N TYR A 33 8.92 3.76 -14.50
CA TYR A 33 8.97 4.05 -13.07
C TYR A 33 8.84 5.54 -12.76
N ALA A 34 9.41 6.41 -13.59
CA ALA A 34 9.24 7.85 -13.44
C ALA A 34 7.77 8.26 -13.61
N LEU A 35 7.11 7.78 -14.66
CA LEU A 35 5.68 8.01 -14.88
C LEU A 35 4.83 7.41 -13.76
N ALA A 36 5.09 6.18 -13.37
CA ALA A 36 4.34 5.49 -12.33
C ALA A 36 4.50 6.18 -10.95
N THR A 37 5.68 6.72 -10.63
CA THR A 37 5.90 7.52 -9.42
C THR A 37 5.06 8.80 -9.47
N PHE A 38 5.08 9.51 -10.58
CA PHE A 38 4.26 10.71 -10.76
C PHE A 38 2.76 10.41 -10.60
N LEU A 39 2.28 9.35 -11.24
CA LEU A 39 0.88 8.93 -11.13
C LEU A 39 0.53 8.49 -9.70
N ALA A 40 1.38 7.71 -9.04
CA ALA A 40 1.15 7.27 -7.68
C ALA A 40 1.01 8.45 -6.71
N ASN A 41 1.89 9.44 -6.81
CA ASN A 41 1.83 10.64 -5.97
C ASN A 41 0.62 11.50 -6.29
N SER A 42 0.34 11.75 -7.57
CA SER A 42 -0.80 12.56 -7.99
C SER A 42 -2.13 11.92 -7.60
N MET A 43 -2.27 10.62 -7.77
CA MET A 43 -3.47 9.87 -7.39
C MET A 43 -3.64 9.79 -5.86
N PHE A 44 -2.54 9.73 -5.11
CA PHE A 44 -2.58 9.83 -3.66
C PHE A 44 -3.12 11.19 -3.21
N GLU A 45 -2.55 12.29 -3.72
CA GLU A 45 -2.94 13.65 -3.33
C GLU A 45 -4.38 14.00 -3.72
N LEU A 46 -4.81 13.59 -4.91
CA LEU A 46 -6.13 13.94 -5.43
C LEU A 46 -7.25 13.02 -4.94
N PHE A 47 -6.97 11.74 -4.76
CA PHE A 47 -8.01 10.72 -4.54
C PHE A 47 -7.71 9.78 -3.37
N GLN A 48 -6.61 9.95 -2.67
CA GLN A 48 -6.14 9.03 -1.62
C GLN A 48 -6.04 7.59 -2.15
N ALA A 49 -5.56 7.46 -3.39
CA ALA A 49 -5.46 6.17 -4.06
C ALA A 49 -4.46 5.25 -3.36
N ARG A 50 -4.81 3.98 -3.28
CA ARG A 50 -4.00 2.91 -2.70
C ARG A 50 -3.35 2.09 -3.79
N ILE A 51 -2.14 1.61 -3.53
CA ILE A 51 -1.37 0.80 -4.47
C ILE A 51 -1.49 -0.68 -4.09
N HIS A 52 -1.44 -1.55 -5.08
CA HIS A 52 -1.47 -2.99 -4.85
C HIS A 52 -0.19 -3.46 -4.15
N TRP A 53 -0.33 -4.08 -2.97
CA TRP A 53 0.76 -4.53 -2.12
C TRP A 53 1.77 -5.46 -2.81
N GLY A 54 1.32 -6.29 -3.72
CA GLY A 54 2.16 -7.25 -4.46
C GLY A 54 2.78 -6.72 -5.75
N LYS A 55 2.81 -5.39 -5.94
CA LYS A 55 3.38 -4.74 -7.12
C LYS A 55 4.47 -3.75 -6.72
N TRP A 56 5.01 -3.01 -7.68
CA TRP A 56 5.91 -1.91 -7.38
C TRP A 56 5.20 -0.88 -6.50
N PHE A 57 5.79 -0.55 -5.36
CA PHE A 57 5.12 0.18 -4.30
C PHE A 57 5.95 1.42 -3.89
N PRO A 58 5.74 2.58 -4.52
CA PRO A 58 6.49 3.81 -4.23
C PRO A 58 5.98 4.56 -2.99
N GLN A 59 4.82 4.24 -2.45
CA GLN A 59 4.28 4.89 -1.25
C GLN A 59 5.16 4.59 -0.03
N THR A 60 5.27 5.59 0.85
CA THR A 60 6.01 5.50 2.12
C THR A 60 5.12 4.99 3.25
N SER A 61 5.72 4.71 4.41
CA SER A 61 4.96 4.38 5.62
C SER A 61 4.02 5.53 6.04
N ASP A 62 4.38 6.78 5.80
CA ASP A 62 3.51 7.93 6.08
C ASP A 62 2.27 7.93 5.20
N HIS A 63 2.41 7.62 3.92
CA HIS A 63 1.27 7.43 3.03
C HIS A 63 0.37 6.28 3.52
N VAL A 64 0.98 5.16 3.90
CA VAL A 64 0.24 4.00 4.44
C VAL A 64 -0.53 4.36 5.72
N ASN A 65 0.08 5.12 6.62
CA ASN A 65 -0.59 5.60 7.84
C ASN A 65 -1.83 6.44 7.54
N GLN A 66 -1.77 7.26 6.51
CA GLN A 66 -2.91 8.11 6.11
C GLN A 66 -4.01 7.31 5.40
N LEU A 67 -3.62 6.32 4.60
CA LEU A 67 -4.54 5.58 3.73
C LEU A 67 -5.29 4.44 4.43
N TYR A 68 -4.74 3.90 5.51
CA TYR A 68 -5.30 2.72 6.17
C TYR A 68 -5.67 3.01 7.63
N PRO A 69 -6.96 3.30 7.92
CA PRO A 69 -7.40 3.70 9.26
C PRO A 69 -7.11 2.67 10.36
N LYS A 70 -6.98 1.40 10.00
CA LYS A 70 -6.73 0.30 10.95
C LYS A 70 -5.29 -0.22 10.93
N ILE A 71 -4.35 0.57 10.42
CA ILE A 71 -2.95 0.13 10.28
C ILE A 71 -2.30 -0.18 11.63
N ASP A 72 -2.60 0.58 12.67
CA ASP A 72 -2.05 0.34 13.99
C ASP A 72 -2.60 -0.95 14.61
N THR A 73 -3.88 -1.24 14.41
CA THR A 73 -4.46 -2.53 14.80
C THR A 73 -3.76 -3.68 14.08
N PHE A 74 -3.45 -3.52 12.81
CA PHE A 74 -2.70 -4.52 12.04
C PHE A 74 -1.29 -4.72 12.61
N ARG A 75 -0.56 -3.63 12.93
CA ARG A 75 0.76 -3.68 13.57
C ARG A 75 0.72 -4.41 14.92
N ASP A 76 -0.29 -4.14 15.73
CA ASP A 76 -0.49 -4.82 17.02
C ASP A 76 -0.69 -6.33 16.83
N VAL A 77 -1.50 -6.72 15.87
CA VAL A 77 -1.70 -8.13 15.52
C VAL A 77 -0.37 -8.77 15.09
N CYS A 78 0.36 -8.12 14.18
CA CYS A 78 1.68 -8.61 13.73
C CYS A 78 2.65 -8.78 14.91
N SER A 79 2.74 -7.79 15.78
CA SER A 79 3.65 -7.85 16.94
C SER A 79 3.27 -8.94 17.95
N ARG A 80 1.98 -9.24 18.06
CA ARG A 80 1.49 -10.32 18.92
C ARG A 80 1.82 -11.70 18.37
N TYR A 81 1.69 -11.92 17.07
CA TYR A 81 1.90 -13.22 16.42
C TYR A 81 3.33 -13.43 15.95
N ASP A 82 4.08 -12.37 15.77
CA ASP A 82 5.49 -12.40 15.39
C ASP A 82 6.34 -11.46 16.28
N PRO A 83 6.44 -11.76 17.59
CA PRO A 83 7.14 -10.90 18.55
C PRO A 83 8.64 -10.77 18.24
N ASN A 84 9.22 -11.75 17.55
CA ASN A 84 10.64 -11.77 17.19
C ASN A 84 10.92 -11.24 15.77
N GLY A 85 9.90 -10.85 15.01
CA GLY A 85 10.06 -10.31 13.66
C GLY A 85 10.55 -11.32 12.62
N VAL A 86 10.26 -12.61 12.82
CA VAL A 86 10.74 -13.70 11.93
C VAL A 86 10.15 -13.59 10.51
N PHE A 87 8.92 -13.10 10.41
CA PHE A 87 8.22 -12.91 9.13
C PHE A 87 8.38 -11.52 8.53
N ARG A 88 9.21 -10.67 9.13
CA ARG A 88 9.50 -9.33 8.61
C ARG A 88 10.62 -9.39 7.58
N ASN A 89 10.49 -8.58 6.56
CA ASN A 89 11.54 -8.30 5.60
C ASN A 89 11.63 -6.77 5.42
N SER A 90 12.64 -6.31 4.69
CA SER A 90 12.88 -4.87 4.50
C SER A 90 11.68 -4.11 3.91
N PHE A 91 10.89 -4.73 3.04
CA PHE A 91 9.68 -4.13 2.50
C PHE A 91 8.62 -3.94 3.60
N VAL A 92 8.38 -4.96 4.39
CA VAL A 92 7.40 -4.93 5.50
C VAL A 92 7.80 -3.88 6.53
N GLU A 93 9.09 -3.85 6.91
CA GLU A 93 9.62 -2.87 7.86
C GLU A 93 9.48 -1.44 7.35
N ASP A 94 9.92 -1.19 6.11
CA ASP A 94 9.89 0.15 5.49
C ASP A 94 8.45 0.65 5.25
N LYS A 95 7.57 -0.19 4.70
CA LYS A 95 6.23 0.24 4.29
C LYS A 95 5.20 0.21 5.43
N LEU A 96 5.34 -0.71 6.35
CA LEU A 96 4.43 -0.81 7.49
C LEU A 96 4.96 -0.12 8.75
N GLY A 97 6.22 0.35 8.75
CA GLY A 97 6.80 1.12 9.85
C GLY A 97 7.03 0.29 11.11
N PHE A 98 7.59 -0.90 10.94
CA PHE A 98 8.04 -1.73 12.05
C PHE A 98 9.45 -1.39 12.51
#